data_48af1cde8ffe6ebee471edc7071d6389
#
_entry.id   48af1cde8ffe6ebee471edc7071d6389
#
_cell.length_a   1.000
_cell.length_b   1.000
_cell.length_c   1.000
_cell.angle_alpha   90.00
_cell.angle_beta   90.00
_cell.angle_gamma   90.00
#
_symmetry.space_group_name_H-M   'P 1'
#
loop_
_entity.id
_entity.type
_entity.pdbx_description
1 polymer ?
#
loop_
_entity_poly.entity_id
_entity_poly.type
_entity_poly.pdbx_seq_one_letter_code
_entity_poly.pdbx_strand_id
1 'polypeptide(L)'
;MSRQLSILIFIIFALVNSYANAGDDGNLKLNENKNGYVEVGDCFEKVNRGIFGFNQVLDKVNFKPLAKGYRIFPQPIRSGTSNALSNIGNVVTIPNNVLQGQFKDAGLNSARFVINSTLGIAGIFDVASYYGIKKRDKEDYGQTLGVWGAGPGCYFVLPVLGPTTIRDSIGSVVNMIGGDAWYNVTVANDTQYFSEADYYASRLLSGVDFRAKNLESFDSLENSSVDLYASVRSLYLQDRYRKIRNIDKTTDTLSDDDWEELDTQ
;
A
#
# COMPACT_ATOMS: atom_id res chain seq x y z
N MET A 1 17.80 -19.66 -2.62
CA MET A 1 16.54 -19.66 -1.84
C MET A 1 16.72 -20.65 -0.69
N SER A 2 16.76 -20.19 0.54
CA SER A 2 17.10 -21.06 1.67
C SER A 2 15.99 -22.10 1.89
N ARG A 3 16.41 -23.33 2.22
CA ARG A 3 15.54 -24.49 2.51
C ARG A 3 14.46 -24.19 3.56
N GLN A 4 14.71 -23.21 4.42
CA GLN A 4 13.78 -22.75 5.45
C GLN A 4 12.61 -21.93 4.89
N LEU A 5 12.83 -21.12 3.85
CA LEU A 5 11.77 -20.34 3.19
C LEU A 5 10.78 -21.25 2.44
N SER A 6 11.30 -22.32 1.81
CA SER A 6 10.46 -23.33 1.15
C SER A 6 9.58 -24.10 2.14
N ILE A 7 10.09 -24.38 3.34
CA ILE A 7 9.34 -25.05 4.40
C ILE A 7 8.25 -24.12 4.95
N LEU A 8 8.55 -22.83 5.12
CA LEU A 8 7.56 -21.84 5.60
C LEU A 8 6.42 -21.65 4.59
N ILE A 9 6.74 -21.59 3.29
CA ILE A 9 5.75 -21.51 2.20
C ILE A 9 4.89 -22.78 2.16
N PHE A 10 5.50 -23.96 2.37
CA PHE A 10 4.77 -25.23 2.36
C PHE A 10 3.86 -25.37 3.58
N ILE A 11 4.27 -24.89 4.75
CA ILE A 11 3.45 -24.85 5.97
C ILE A 11 2.27 -23.90 5.80
N ILE A 12 2.49 -22.72 5.20
CA ILE A 12 1.41 -21.76 4.89
C ILE A 12 0.43 -22.37 3.89
N PHE A 13 0.94 -23.06 2.86
CA PHE A 13 0.08 -23.73 1.86
C PHE A 13 -0.69 -24.93 2.42
N ALA A 14 -0.09 -25.66 3.36
CA ALA A 14 -0.75 -26.79 4.04
C ALA A 14 -1.83 -26.33 5.03
N LEU A 15 -1.65 -25.17 5.68
CA LEU A 15 -2.64 -24.57 6.58
C LEU A 15 -3.84 -23.98 5.83
N VAL A 16 -3.66 -23.58 4.56
CA VAL A 16 -4.75 -23.06 3.71
C VAL A 16 -5.66 -24.19 3.19
N ASN A 17 -5.15 -25.45 3.11
CA ASN A 17 -5.93 -26.58 2.62
C ASN A 17 -6.73 -27.31 3.70
N SER A 18 -6.64 -26.89 4.97
CA SER A 18 -7.41 -27.49 6.07
C SER A 18 -8.61 -26.61 6.39
N TYR A 19 -9.79 -27.12 6.03
CA TYR A 19 -11.12 -26.54 6.30
C TYR A 19 -11.64 -25.46 5.34
N ALA A 20 -11.77 -25.81 4.06
CA ALA A 20 -12.89 -25.33 3.28
C ALA A 20 -14.13 -26.16 3.65
N ASN A 21 -14.70 -25.97 4.82
CA ASN A 21 -16.11 -26.25 5.00
C ASN A 21 -16.85 -25.09 4.33
N ALA A 22 -17.19 -25.30 3.05
CA ALA A 22 -18.20 -24.51 2.39
C ALA A 22 -19.48 -24.68 3.21
N GLY A 23 -19.83 -23.68 4.01
CA GLY A 23 -21.20 -23.49 4.43
C GLY A 23 -22.05 -23.43 3.16
N ASP A 24 -23.21 -24.03 3.24
CA ASP A 24 -24.17 -24.38 2.20
C ASP A 24 -24.82 -23.16 1.50
N ASP A 25 -24.04 -22.24 0.96
CA ASP A 25 -24.49 -21.22 0.00
C ASP A 25 -23.33 -20.84 -0.92
N GLY A 26 -23.03 -21.71 -1.88
CA GLY A 26 -22.04 -21.54 -2.93
C GLY A 26 -22.35 -20.41 -3.93
N ASN A 27 -22.95 -19.34 -3.49
CA ASN A 27 -23.15 -18.09 -4.20
C ASN A 27 -22.44 -16.98 -3.45
N LEU A 28 -21.11 -16.85 -3.63
CA LEU A 28 -20.46 -15.55 -3.53
C LEU A 28 -21.03 -14.68 -4.64
N LYS A 29 -22.28 -14.25 -4.53
CA LYS A 29 -22.80 -13.10 -5.24
C LYS A 29 -21.95 -11.94 -4.72
N LEU A 30 -21.05 -11.44 -5.55
CA LEU A 30 -20.52 -10.10 -5.43
C LEU A 30 -21.75 -9.18 -5.45
N ASN A 31 -22.33 -8.90 -4.30
CA ASN A 31 -23.37 -7.92 -4.16
C ASN A 31 -22.69 -6.58 -4.41
N GLU A 32 -22.71 -6.12 -5.66
CA GLU A 32 -22.53 -4.71 -5.93
C GLU A 32 -23.67 -3.99 -5.20
N ASN A 33 -23.35 -3.47 -4.03
CA ASN A 33 -24.23 -2.53 -3.37
C ASN A 33 -24.45 -1.37 -4.34
N LYS A 34 -25.60 -0.72 -4.33
CA LYS A 34 -25.97 0.38 -5.26
C LYS A 34 -24.90 1.48 -5.39
N ASN A 35 -23.92 1.52 -4.48
CA ASN A 35 -22.77 2.44 -4.46
C ASN A 35 -21.48 1.84 -5.04
N GLY A 36 -21.51 0.67 -5.71
CA GLY A 36 -20.35 0.09 -6.39
C GLY A 36 -19.25 -0.47 -5.49
N TYR A 37 -19.44 -0.52 -4.17
CA TYR A 37 -18.46 -1.11 -3.24
C TYR A 37 -18.65 -2.63 -3.16
N VAL A 38 -17.55 -3.37 -3.32
CA VAL A 38 -17.52 -4.81 -3.07
C VAL A 38 -17.40 -5.02 -1.57
N GLU A 39 -18.37 -5.69 -0.96
CA GLU A 39 -18.28 -6.08 0.44
C GLU A 39 -17.21 -7.16 0.60
N VAL A 40 -16.16 -6.86 1.35
CA VAL A 40 -15.02 -7.75 1.60
C VAL A 40 -15.20 -8.42 2.94
N GLY A 41 -15.31 -9.75 2.95
CA GLY A 41 -15.45 -10.53 4.17
C GLY A 41 -14.22 -10.45 5.08
N ASP A 42 -14.46 -10.32 6.39
CA ASP A 42 -13.44 -10.48 7.43
C ASP A 42 -13.47 -11.92 7.93
N CYS A 43 -12.71 -12.80 7.25
CA CYS A 43 -12.82 -14.24 7.50
C CYS A 43 -12.27 -14.68 8.86
N PHE A 44 -11.42 -13.86 9.48
CA PHE A 44 -10.73 -14.18 10.73
C PHE A 44 -10.77 -13.03 11.73
N GLU A 45 -11.91 -12.35 11.87
CA GLU A 45 -12.02 -11.10 12.62
C GLU A 45 -11.38 -11.16 14.01
N LYS A 46 -11.60 -12.21 14.80
CA LYS A 46 -11.03 -12.33 16.14
C LYS A 46 -9.50 -12.37 16.14
N VAL A 47 -8.92 -13.09 15.17
CA VAL A 47 -7.46 -13.16 14.98
C VAL A 47 -6.93 -11.83 14.48
N ASN A 48 -7.60 -11.25 13.49
CA ASN A 48 -7.25 -9.96 12.92
C ASN A 48 -7.26 -8.85 13.97
N ARG A 49 -8.26 -8.81 14.85
CA ARG A 49 -8.31 -7.86 15.98
C ARG A 49 -7.17 -8.08 16.97
N GLY A 50 -6.80 -9.32 17.24
CA GLY A 50 -5.65 -9.64 18.09
C GLY A 50 -4.33 -9.14 17.50
N ILE A 51 -4.08 -9.43 16.20
CA ILE A 51 -2.89 -8.96 15.49
C ILE A 51 -2.90 -7.42 15.34
N PHE A 52 -4.06 -6.84 15.09
CA PHE A 52 -4.21 -5.39 15.05
C PHE A 52 -3.84 -4.73 16.39
N GLY A 53 -4.32 -5.29 17.51
CA GLY A 53 -3.93 -4.82 18.84
C GLY A 53 -2.42 -4.93 19.09
N PHE A 54 -1.79 -6.02 18.67
CA PHE A 54 -0.32 -6.16 18.70
C PHE A 54 0.36 -5.06 17.87
N ASN A 55 -0.10 -4.82 16.64
CA ASN A 55 0.45 -3.76 15.79
C ASN A 55 0.27 -2.36 16.40
N GLN A 56 -0.85 -2.11 17.10
CA GLN A 56 -1.07 -0.84 17.82
C GLN A 56 -0.07 -0.64 18.96
N VAL A 57 0.23 -1.70 19.73
CA VAL A 57 1.26 -1.63 20.77
C VAL A 57 2.62 -1.36 20.15
N LEU A 58 2.95 -2.07 19.06
CA LEU A 58 4.20 -1.89 18.33
C LEU A 58 4.35 -0.47 17.78
N ASP A 59 3.27 0.11 17.24
CA ASP A 59 3.26 1.51 16.78
C ASP A 59 3.53 2.47 17.95
N LYS A 60 2.80 2.33 19.04
CA LYS A 60 2.94 3.21 20.22
C LYS A 60 4.33 3.17 20.84
N VAL A 61 4.95 1.99 20.88
CA VAL A 61 6.25 1.81 21.54
C VAL A 61 7.42 2.12 20.62
N ASN A 62 7.30 1.84 19.31
CA ASN A 62 8.41 1.96 18.37
C ASN A 62 8.14 3.00 17.28
N PHE A 63 7.14 2.79 16.41
CA PHE A 63 6.99 3.62 15.21
C PHE A 63 6.60 5.06 15.52
N LYS A 64 5.69 5.31 16.45
CA LYS A 64 5.27 6.65 16.85
C LYS A 64 6.41 7.47 17.46
N PRO A 65 7.22 6.96 18.40
CA PRO A 65 8.41 7.66 18.89
C PRO A 65 9.47 7.93 17.80
N LEU A 66 9.73 6.94 16.92
CA LEU A 66 10.65 7.10 15.79
C LEU A 66 10.16 8.19 14.83
N ALA A 67 8.86 8.21 14.51
CA ALA A 67 8.25 9.23 13.66
C ALA A 67 8.34 10.64 14.28
N LYS A 68 8.14 10.76 15.61
CA LYS A 68 8.34 12.02 16.32
C LYS A 68 9.80 12.46 16.29
N GLY A 69 10.75 11.55 16.52
CA GLY A 69 12.19 11.80 16.39
C GLY A 69 12.58 12.24 14.99
N TYR A 70 12.04 11.56 13.96
CA TYR A 70 12.27 11.94 12.57
C TYR A 70 11.74 13.35 12.23
N ARG A 71 10.67 13.80 12.86
CA ARG A 71 10.11 15.15 12.67
C ARG A 71 10.98 16.28 13.26
N ILE A 72 11.99 15.96 14.07
CA ILE A 72 12.97 16.96 14.55
C ILE A 72 13.84 17.48 13.39
N PHE A 73 14.07 16.62 12.36
CA PHE A 73 14.82 17.06 11.18
C PHE A 73 14.09 18.18 10.44
N PRO A 74 14.83 19.18 9.92
CA PRO A 74 14.25 20.25 9.10
C PRO A 74 13.45 19.74 7.91
N GLN A 75 12.39 20.47 7.55
CA GLN A 75 11.49 20.09 6.45
C GLN A 75 12.21 19.76 5.14
N PRO A 76 13.25 20.48 4.69
CA PRO A 76 13.97 20.16 3.46
C PRO A 76 14.58 18.75 3.47
N ILE A 77 15.15 18.33 4.61
CA ILE A 77 15.72 16.98 4.76
C ILE A 77 14.62 15.93 4.66
N ARG A 78 13.52 16.09 5.39
CA ARG A 78 12.37 15.16 5.34
C ARG A 78 11.74 15.10 3.96
N SER A 79 11.58 16.24 3.29
CA SER A 79 11.06 16.30 1.93
C SER A 79 12.00 15.61 0.93
N GLY A 80 13.31 15.85 1.03
CA GLY A 80 14.30 15.18 0.21
C GLY A 80 14.31 13.67 0.38
N THR A 81 14.29 13.19 1.63
CA THR A 81 14.15 11.75 1.95
C THR A 81 12.90 11.16 1.32
N SER A 82 11.76 11.80 1.53
CA SER A 82 10.48 11.36 0.98
C SER A 82 10.47 11.32 -0.55
N ASN A 83 11.08 12.30 -1.21
CA ASN A 83 11.19 12.35 -2.66
C ASN A 83 12.06 11.20 -3.17
N ALA A 84 13.23 10.96 -2.56
CA ALA A 84 14.13 9.86 -2.92
C ALA A 84 13.44 8.49 -2.76
N LEU A 85 12.76 8.24 -1.63
CA LEU A 85 12.00 7.01 -1.39
C LEU A 85 10.85 6.84 -2.40
N SER A 86 10.14 7.94 -2.71
CA SER A 86 9.11 7.93 -3.75
C SER A 86 9.70 7.66 -5.14
N ASN A 87 10.89 8.17 -5.43
CA ASN A 87 11.56 7.93 -6.70
C ASN A 87 11.94 6.46 -6.86
N ILE A 88 12.52 5.84 -5.83
CA ILE A 88 12.78 4.39 -5.78
C ILE A 88 11.47 3.60 -5.99
N GLY A 89 10.37 4.02 -5.37
CA GLY A 89 9.06 3.37 -5.54
C GLY A 89 8.54 3.36 -6.98
N ASN A 90 9.03 4.23 -7.86
CA ASN A 90 8.65 4.23 -9.28
C ASN A 90 9.13 2.97 -10.02
N VAL A 91 10.19 2.30 -9.56
CA VAL A 91 10.66 1.05 -10.18
C VAL A 91 9.63 -0.08 -10.09
N VAL A 92 8.71 -0.01 -9.11
CA VAL A 92 7.55 -0.92 -9.00
C VAL A 92 6.32 -0.33 -9.69
N THR A 93 6.09 0.98 -9.55
CA THR A 93 4.91 1.65 -10.12
C THR A 93 4.88 1.60 -11.64
N ILE A 94 6.01 1.86 -12.32
CA ILE A 94 6.09 1.92 -13.79
C ILE A 94 5.65 0.60 -14.45
N PRO A 95 6.22 -0.58 -14.10
CA PRO A 95 5.77 -1.82 -14.70
C PRO A 95 4.30 -2.14 -14.38
N ASN A 96 3.80 -1.78 -13.20
CA ASN A 96 2.39 -1.97 -12.86
C ASN A 96 1.48 -1.06 -13.70
N ASN A 97 1.84 0.19 -13.95
CA ASN A 97 1.09 1.03 -14.90
C ASN A 97 1.03 0.40 -16.31
N VAL A 98 2.15 -0.16 -16.79
CA VAL A 98 2.15 -0.88 -18.11
C VAL A 98 1.23 -2.09 -18.08
N LEU A 99 1.32 -2.92 -17.04
CA LEU A 99 0.49 -4.14 -16.89
C LEU A 99 -1.01 -3.81 -16.75
N GLN A 100 -1.34 -2.63 -16.24
CA GLN A 100 -2.71 -2.13 -16.13
C GLN A 100 -3.21 -1.42 -17.40
N GLY A 101 -2.35 -1.28 -18.44
CA GLY A 101 -2.69 -0.56 -19.67
C GLY A 101 -2.64 0.97 -19.54
N GLN A 102 -2.10 1.49 -18.43
CA GLN A 102 -2.00 2.94 -18.13
C GLN A 102 -0.72 3.51 -18.74
N PHE A 103 -0.56 3.43 -20.07
CA PHE A 103 0.67 3.80 -20.77
C PHE A 103 1.05 5.29 -20.59
N LYS A 104 0.06 6.16 -20.48
CA LYS A 104 0.29 7.59 -20.21
C LYS A 104 0.95 7.78 -18.84
N ASP A 105 0.43 7.14 -17.81
CA ASP A 105 0.96 7.25 -16.45
C ASP A 105 2.30 6.52 -16.31
N ALA A 106 2.48 5.39 -17.01
CA ALA A 106 3.79 4.73 -17.14
C ALA A 106 4.84 5.68 -17.74
N GLY A 107 4.52 6.37 -18.83
CA GLY A 107 5.40 7.35 -19.47
C GLY A 107 5.72 8.53 -18.56
N LEU A 108 4.73 9.12 -17.89
CA LEU A 108 4.92 10.22 -16.95
C LEU A 108 5.76 9.82 -15.74
N ASN A 109 5.50 8.65 -15.16
CA ASN A 109 6.29 8.11 -14.04
C ASN A 109 7.73 7.77 -14.46
N SER A 110 7.94 7.27 -15.69
CA SER A 110 9.27 7.05 -16.25
C SER A 110 10.04 8.37 -16.44
N ALA A 111 9.40 9.39 -17.01
CA ALA A 111 10.00 10.71 -17.15
C ALA A 111 10.36 11.30 -15.77
N ARG A 112 9.46 11.21 -14.79
CA ARG A 112 9.75 11.65 -13.41
C ARG A 112 10.92 10.88 -12.82
N PHE A 113 10.95 9.56 -12.97
CA PHE A 113 12.05 8.73 -12.47
C PHE A 113 13.40 9.17 -13.06
N VAL A 114 13.49 9.34 -14.37
CA VAL A 114 14.73 9.75 -15.05
C VAL A 114 15.16 11.17 -14.63
N ILE A 115 14.25 12.14 -14.69
CA ILE A 115 14.54 13.54 -14.35
C ILE A 115 14.97 13.65 -12.89
N ASN A 116 14.23 13.03 -11.97
CA ASN A 116 14.55 13.13 -10.55
C ASN A 116 15.80 12.32 -10.17
N SER A 117 16.09 11.21 -10.85
CA SER A 117 17.32 10.43 -10.59
C SER A 117 18.57 11.15 -11.11
N THR A 118 18.47 11.89 -12.22
CA THR A 118 19.61 12.62 -12.83
C THR A 118 19.72 14.04 -12.29
N LEU A 119 18.79 14.91 -12.66
CA LEU A 119 18.80 16.33 -12.27
C LEU A 119 18.43 16.53 -10.79
N GLY A 120 17.63 15.61 -10.21
CA GLY A 120 17.17 15.68 -8.82
C GLY A 120 18.10 14.96 -7.82
N ILE A 121 19.31 14.59 -8.20
CA ILE A 121 20.31 13.91 -7.37
C ILE A 121 19.68 12.66 -6.70
N ALA A 122 19.55 11.58 -7.46
CA ALA A 122 18.93 10.32 -7.03
C ALA A 122 17.48 10.48 -6.48
N GLY A 123 16.78 11.54 -6.85
CA GLY A 123 15.40 11.81 -6.45
C GLY A 123 15.23 12.63 -5.17
N ILE A 124 16.30 13.15 -4.57
CA ILE A 124 16.21 14.03 -3.40
C ILE A 124 15.41 15.30 -3.75
N PHE A 125 15.64 15.87 -4.92
CA PHE A 125 14.89 17.02 -5.43
C PHE A 125 13.83 16.56 -6.44
N ASP A 126 12.60 17.04 -6.27
CA ASP A 126 11.50 16.73 -7.19
C ASP A 126 11.48 17.72 -8.37
N VAL A 127 12.51 17.62 -9.22
CA VAL A 127 12.70 18.48 -10.38
C VAL A 127 11.60 18.27 -11.42
N ALA A 128 11.09 17.04 -11.55
CA ALA A 128 10.00 16.72 -12.47
C ALA A 128 8.72 17.54 -12.17
N SER A 129 8.39 17.75 -10.89
CA SER A 129 7.28 18.61 -10.51
C SER A 129 7.49 20.07 -10.88
N TYR A 130 8.73 20.54 -10.82
CA TYR A 130 9.07 21.88 -11.29
C TYR A 130 8.81 22.08 -12.80
N TYR A 131 9.04 21.02 -13.60
CA TYR A 131 8.67 21.00 -15.03
C TYR A 131 7.19 20.69 -15.31
N GLY A 132 6.34 20.72 -14.29
CA GLY A 132 4.88 20.53 -14.44
C GLY A 132 4.43 19.05 -14.51
N ILE A 133 5.33 18.09 -14.35
CA ILE A 133 4.96 16.67 -14.32
C ILE A 133 4.50 16.30 -12.91
N LYS A 134 3.19 16.31 -12.65
CA LYS A 134 2.60 16.06 -11.33
C LYS A 134 2.88 14.63 -10.83
N LYS A 135 2.97 14.47 -9.50
CA LYS A 135 2.99 13.14 -8.85
C LYS A 135 1.72 12.38 -9.15
N ARG A 136 1.87 11.08 -9.38
CA ARG A 136 0.79 10.11 -9.54
C ARG A 136 0.72 9.16 -8.34
N ASP A 137 -0.42 8.52 -8.13
CA ASP A 137 -0.55 7.47 -7.12
C ASP A 137 0.41 6.33 -7.43
N LYS A 138 0.83 5.63 -6.38
CA LYS A 138 1.71 4.47 -6.52
C LYS A 138 0.90 3.24 -6.86
N GLU A 139 1.41 2.46 -7.80
CA GLU A 139 0.83 1.20 -8.22
C GLU A 139 1.61 0.01 -7.67
N ASP A 140 0.90 -1.08 -7.44
CA ASP A 140 1.44 -2.35 -6.99
C ASP A 140 0.77 -3.55 -7.68
N TYR A 141 1.35 -4.74 -7.53
CA TYR A 141 0.84 -5.96 -8.17
C TYR A 141 -0.54 -6.39 -7.65
N GLY A 142 -0.90 -6.08 -6.40
CA GLY A 142 -2.24 -6.32 -5.88
C GLY A 142 -3.30 -5.46 -6.59
N GLN A 143 -2.97 -4.21 -6.89
CA GLN A 143 -3.82 -3.33 -7.71
C GLN A 143 -3.91 -3.86 -9.14
N THR A 144 -2.80 -4.25 -9.75
CA THR A 144 -2.77 -4.85 -11.10
C THR A 144 -3.66 -6.08 -11.19
N LEU A 145 -3.58 -7.00 -10.22
CA LEU A 145 -4.49 -8.14 -10.15
C LEU A 145 -5.96 -7.70 -10.02
N GLY A 146 -6.22 -6.63 -9.25
CA GLY A 146 -7.56 -6.05 -9.13
C GLY A 146 -8.10 -5.49 -10.45
N VAL A 147 -7.28 -4.77 -11.20
CA VAL A 147 -7.62 -4.25 -12.55
C VAL A 147 -7.90 -5.40 -13.50
N TRP A 148 -7.20 -6.52 -13.39
CA TRP A 148 -7.44 -7.74 -14.18
C TRP A 148 -8.67 -8.53 -13.73
N GLY A 149 -9.42 -8.03 -12.73
CA GLY A 149 -10.67 -8.65 -12.27
C GLY A 149 -10.53 -9.62 -11.12
N ALA A 150 -9.32 -9.78 -10.54
CA ALA A 150 -9.18 -10.59 -9.35
C ALA A 150 -9.86 -9.92 -8.14
N GLY A 151 -10.82 -10.62 -7.54
CA GLY A 151 -11.48 -10.16 -6.32
C GLY A 151 -10.51 -10.03 -5.14
N PRO A 152 -10.83 -9.22 -4.13
CA PRO A 152 -9.95 -9.02 -2.97
C PRO A 152 -9.76 -10.30 -2.14
N GLY A 153 -10.73 -11.22 -2.14
CA GLY A 153 -10.77 -12.33 -1.21
C GLY A 153 -11.04 -11.87 0.22
N CYS A 154 -10.57 -12.64 1.20
CA CYS A 154 -10.70 -12.27 2.61
C CYS A 154 -9.77 -11.11 3.00
N TYR A 155 -10.28 -10.25 3.87
CA TYR A 155 -9.46 -9.29 4.59
C TYR A 155 -8.75 -9.97 5.76
N PHE A 156 -7.51 -9.60 6.02
CA PHE A 156 -6.75 -9.99 7.20
C PHE A 156 -5.68 -8.96 7.56
N VAL A 157 -5.13 -9.10 8.76
CA VAL A 157 -4.10 -8.21 9.27
C VAL A 157 -2.81 -8.99 9.47
N LEU A 158 -1.72 -8.50 8.87
CA LEU A 158 -0.38 -9.09 9.08
C LEU A 158 0.32 -8.43 10.26
N PRO A 159 1.06 -9.22 11.07
CA PRO A 159 1.95 -8.65 12.07
C PRO A 159 2.93 -7.67 11.42
N VAL A 160 3.11 -6.50 12.03
CA VAL A 160 4.00 -5.40 11.58
C VAL A 160 3.52 -4.73 10.29
N LEU A 161 3.09 -5.49 9.27
CA LEU A 161 2.72 -4.99 7.95
C LEU A 161 1.31 -4.37 7.89
N GLY A 162 0.43 -4.73 8.82
CA GLY A 162 -0.90 -4.14 8.92
C GLY A 162 -1.96 -4.78 8.01
N PRO A 163 -3.00 -4.01 7.63
CA PRO A 163 -4.15 -4.49 6.88
C PRO A 163 -3.79 -4.92 5.46
N THR A 164 -4.41 -6.01 4.99
CA THR A 164 -4.23 -6.55 3.64
C THR A 164 -5.43 -7.39 3.22
N THR A 165 -5.43 -7.86 1.97
CA THR A 165 -6.36 -8.86 1.44
C THR A 165 -5.56 -10.02 0.83
N ILE A 166 -6.23 -11.14 0.54
CA ILE A 166 -5.57 -12.29 -0.14
C ILE A 166 -4.94 -11.83 -1.46
N ARG A 167 -5.66 -11.09 -2.29
CA ARG A 167 -5.14 -10.56 -3.55
C ARG A 167 -3.90 -9.69 -3.35
N ASP A 168 -3.97 -8.75 -2.40
CA ASP A 168 -2.89 -7.79 -2.17
C ASP A 168 -1.65 -8.48 -1.58
N SER A 169 -1.86 -9.54 -0.80
CA SER A 169 -0.76 -10.39 -0.30
C SER A 169 -0.10 -11.18 -1.40
N ILE A 170 -0.88 -11.73 -2.34
CA ILE A 170 -0.32 -12.38 -3.55
C ILE A 170 0.51 -11.36 -4.34
N GLY A 171 0.00 -10.14 -4.54
CA GLY A 171 0.74 -9.04 -5.17
C GLY A 171 2.06 -8.73 -4.44
N SER A 172 2.06 -8.74 -3.12
CA SER A 172 3.27 -8.55 -2.31
C SER A 172 4.28 -9.69 -2.49
N VAL A 173 3.81 -10.93 -2.62
CA VAL A 173 4.67 -12.09 -2.92
C VAL A 173 5.30 -11.95 -4.31
N VAL A 174 4.53 -11.54 -5.32
CA VAL A 174 5.05 -11.26 -6.68
C VAL A 174 6.16 -10.22 -6.63
N ASN A 175 5.98 -9.17 -5.83
CA ASN A 175 6.99 -8.15 -5.61
C ASN A 175 8.31 -8.75 -5.06
N MET A 176 8.22 -9.66 -4.08
CA MET A 176 9.38 -10.33 -3.47
C MET A 176 10.06 -11.37 -4.39
N ILE A 177 9.33 -12.00 -5.32
CA ILE A 177 9.87 -13.06 -6.20
C ILE A 177 10.60 -12.48 -7.44
N GLY A 178 10.63 -11.17 -7.60
CA GLY A 178 11.34 -10.53 -8.70
C GLY A 178 10.60 -9.37 -9.34
N GLY A 179 9.40 -9.03 -8.83
CA GLY A 179 8.64 -7.88 -9.29
C GLY A 179 9.23 -6.53 -8.86
N ASP A 180 10.06 -6.51 -7.83
CA ASP A 180 10.71 -5.30 -7.34
C ASP A 180 12.16 -5.23 -7.82
N ALA A 181 12.43 -4.33 -8.78
CA ALA A 181 13.78 -4.14 -9.30
C ALA A 181 14.75 -3.64 -8.20
N TRP A 182 14.27 -2.91 -7.20
CA TRP A 182 15.10 -2.48 -6.07
C TRP A 182 15.49 -3.67 -5.18
N TYR A 183 14.55 -4.58 -4.90
CA TYR A 183 14.85 -5.85 -4.23
C TYR A 183 15.89 -6.67 -5.01
N ASN A 184 15.73 -6.75 -6.33
CA ASN A 184 16.61 -7.56 -7.18
C ASN A 184 18.05 -7.04 -7.18
N VAL A 185 18.27 -5.72 -7.25
CA VAL A 185 19.65 -5.17 -7.26
C VAL A 185 20.29 -5.10 -5.87
N THR A 186 19.50 -5.18 -4.81
CA THR A 186 19.99 -5.11 -3.43
C THR A 186 20.10 -6.50 -2.79
N VAL A 187 18.98 -7.21 -2.68
CA VAL A 187 18.91 -8.49 -1.94
C VAL A 187 19.23 -9.69 -2.81
N ALA A 188 18.68 -9.73 -4.06
CA ALA A 188 18.85 -10.92 -4.90
C ALA A 188 20.23 -11.00 -5.57
N ASN A 189 20.82 -9.87 -5.95
CA ASN A 189 22.08 -9.84 -6.68
C ASN A 189 23.24 -9.21 -5.91
N ASP A 190 22.98 -8.50 -4.81
CA ASP A 190 23.96 -7.85 -3.94
C ASP A 190 25.10 -7.18 -4.77
N THR A 191 24.77 -6.02 -5.34
CA THR A 191 25.69 -5.32 -6.24
C THR A 191 26.82 -4.66 -5.47
N GLN A 192 27.90 -4.25 -6.16
CA GLN A 192 29.02 -3.52 -5.55
C GLN A 192 28.59 -2.23 -4.83
N TYR A 193 27.47 -1.61 -5.25
CA TYR A 193 27.00 -0.31 -4.75
C TYR A 193 25.79 -0.40 -3.81
N PHE A 194 25.02 -1.47 -3.90
CA PHE A 194 23.80 -1.65 -3.13
C PHE A 194 23.77 -3.03 -2.49
N SER A 195 23.35 -3.09 -1.24
CA SER A 195 23.30 -4.27 -0.42
C SER A 195 21.89 -4.54 0.11
N GLU A 196 21.69 -5.71 0.70
CA GLU A 196 20.47 -6.07 1.42
C GLU A 196 20.09 -5.04 2.49
N ALA A 197 21.10 -4.46 3.19
CA ALA A 197 20.88 -3.44 4.21
C ALA A 197 20.22 -2.18 3.63
N ASP A 198 20.56 -1.77 2.40
CA ASP A 198 19.98 -0.60 1.73
C ASP A 198 18.48 -0.81 1.45
N TYR A 199 18.10 -2.03 1.10
CA TYR A 199 16.70 -2.39 0.91
C TYR A 199 15.91 -2.25 2.20
N TYR A 200 16.32 -2.95 3.27
CA TYR A 200 15.59 -2.92 4.53
C TYR A 200 15.60 -1.54 5.18
N ALA A 201 16.72 -0.81 5.10
CA ALA A 201 16.80 0.57 5.58
C ALA A 201 15.82 1.49 4.82
N SER A 202 15.74 1.38 3.51
CA SER A 202 14.81 2.17 2.70
C SER A 202 13.35 1.86 3.02
N ARG A 203 13.01 0.58 3.27
CA ARG A 203 11.66 0.16 3.67
C ARG A 203 11.29 0.65 5.06
N LEU A 204 12.19 0.51 6.03
CA LEU A 204 11.99 1.04 7.38
C LEU A 204 11.81 2.57 7.36
N LEU A 205 12.69 3.26 6.65
CA LEU A 205 12.64 4.72 6.53
C LEU A 205 11.35 5.18 5.83
N SER A 206 10.87 4.43 4.82
CA SER A 206 9.57 4.68 4.17
C SER A 206 8.41 4.58 5.16
N GLY A 207 8.43 3.57 6.03
CA GLY A 207 7.44 3.40 7.10
C GLY A 207 7.46 4.55 8.11
N VAL A 208 8.65 4.97 8.53
CA VAL A 208 8.84 6.10 9.47
C VAL A 208 8.41 7.43 8.83
N ASP A 209 8.79 7.69 7.57
CA ASP A 209 8.38 8.90 6.83
C ASP A 209 6.86 8.94 6.65
N PHE A 210 6.24 7.82 6.27
CA PHE A 210 4.78 7.71 6.16
C PHE A 210 4.09 7.97 7.50
N ARG A 211 4.58 7.35 8.59
CA ARG A 211 4.01 7.54 9.94
C ARG A 211 4.18 8.99 10.42
N ALA A 212 5.33 9.60 10.14
CA ALA A 212 5.61 10.98 10.50
C ALA A 212 4.70 11.98 9.75
N LYS A 213 4.43 11.74 8.46
CA LYS A 213 3.53 12.59 7.67
C LYS A 213 2.08 12.52 8.14
N ASN A 214 1.67 11.36 8.60
CA ASN A 214 0.28 11.10 8.99
C ASN A 214 0.09 11.05 10.51
N LEU A 215 1.01 11.63 11.31
CA LEU A 215 0.99 11.52 12.77
C LEU A 215 -0.34 12.02 13.35
N GLU A 216 -0.76 13.22 12.96
CA GLU A 216 -1.98 13.85 13.45
C GLU A 216 -3.24 13.12 12.95
N SER A 217 -3.23 12.64 11.71
CA SER A 217 -4.36 11.90 11.13
C SER A 217 -4.58 10.57 11.86
N PHE A 218 -3.50 9.84 12.17
CA PHE A 218 -3.60 8.61 12.96
C PHE A 218 -4.07 8.88 14.39
N ASP A 219 -3.54 9.93 15.03
CA ASP A 219 -3.94 10.30 16.40
C ASP A 219 -5.42 10.76 16.41
N SER A 220 -5.86 11.51 15.41
CA SER A 220 -7.25 11.91 15.26
C SER A 220 -8.18 10.71 15.06
N LEU A 221 -7.80 9.78 14.16
CA LEU A 221 -8.56 8.57 13.91
C LEU A 221 -8.67 7.70 15.17
N GLU A 222 -7.56 7.53 15.92
CA GLU A 222 -7.55 6.77 17.17
C GLU A 222 -8.51 7.39 18.20
N ASN A 223 -8.51 8.72 18.32
CA ASN A 223 -9.32 9.43 19.33
C ASN A 223 -10.80 9.56 18.94
N SER A 224 -11.13 9.59 17.66
CA SER A 224 -12.50 9.79 17.17
C SER A 224 -13.24 8.48 16.88
N SER A 225 -12.53 7.37 16.68
CA SER A 225 -13.14 6.10 16.31
C SER A 225 -13.75 5.38 17.51
N VAL A 226 -15.00 4.95 17.39
CA VAL A 226 -15.65 4.04 18.33
C VAL A 226 -15.03 2.64 18.24
N ASP A 227 -14.73 2.19 17.02
CA ASP A 227 -14.01 0.96 16.72
C ASP A 227 -12.88 1.27 15.72
N LEU A 228 -11.67 1.43 16.25
CA LEU A 228 -10.50 1.77 15.44
C LEU A 228 -10.16 0.68 14.40
N TYR A 229 -10.34 -0.60 14.76
CA TYR A 229 -10.12 -1.70 13.85
C TYR A 229 -11.05 -1.63 12.63
N ALA A 230 -12.34 -1.45 12.87
CA ALA A 230 -13.34 -1.31 11.82
C ALA A 230 -13.07 -0.08 10.94
N SER A 231 -12.70 1.04 11.55
CA SER A 231 -12.35 2.28 10.83
C SER A 231 -11.14 2.10 9.92
N VAL A 232 -10.05 1.50 10.43
CA VAL A 232 -8.83 1.23 9.64
C VAL A 232 -9.11 0.25 8.51
N ARG A 233 -9.90 -0.82 8.77
CA ARG A 233 -10.34 -1.78 7.74
C ARG A 233 -11.11 -1.07 6.62
N SER A 234 -12.08 -0.24 6.99
CA SER A 234 -12.90 0.51 6.03
C SER A 234 -12.05 1.44 5.16
N LEU A 235 -11.17 2.24 5.78
CA LEU A 235 -10.27 3.14 5.07
C LEU A 235 -9.33 2.39 4.11
N TYR A 236 -8.76 1.27 4.55
CA TYR A 236 -7.92 0.43 3.70
C TYR A 236 -8.67 -0.06 2.46
N LEU A 237 -9.86 -0.63 2.64
CA LEU A 237 -10.65 -1.18 1.55
C LEU A 237 -11.10 -0.10 0.57
N GLN A 238 -11.51 1.07 1.07
CA GLN A 238 -11.89 2.23 0.25
C GLN A 238 -10.69 2.75 -0.57
N ASP A 239 -9.52 2.91 0.05
CA ASP A 239 -8.31 3.36 -0.66
C ASP A 239 -7.91 2.36 -1.75
N ARG A 240 -7.98 1.05 -1.47
CA ARG A 240 -7.70 0.01 -2.48
C ARG A 240 -8.70 0.02 -3.63
N TYR A 241 -9.98 0.16 -3.32
CA TYR A 241 -11.03 0.26 -4.35
C TYR A 241 -10.80 1.46 -5.26
N ARG A 242 -10.58 2.64 -4.67
CA ARG A 242 -10.30 3.88 -5.40
C ARG A 242 -9.10 3.74 -6.34
N LYS A 243 -7.99 3.18 -5.86
CA LYS A 243 -6.77 2.98 -6.63
C LYS A 243 -6.97 2.01 -7.80
N ILE A 244 -7.66 0.90 -7.60
CA ILE A 244 -7.95 -0.08 -8.65
C ILE A 244 -8.84 0.52 -9.75
N ARG A 245 -9.79 1.36 -9.36
CA ARG A 245 -10.68 2.07 -10.29
C ARG A 245 -10.05 3.33 -10.90
N ASN A 246 -8.86 3.72 -10.47
CA ASN A 246 -8.16 4.95 -10.89
C ASN A 246 -9.02 6.21 -10.71
N ILE A 247 -9.79 6.27 -9.62
CA ILE A 247 -10.61 7.41 -9.27
C ILE A 247 -9.70 8.50 -8.69
N ASP A 248 -9.62 9.65 -9.36
CA ASP A 248 -8.82 10.78 -8.88
C ASP A 248 -9.38 11.32 -7.55
N LYS A 249 -8.48 11.66 -6.62
CA LYS A 249 -8.84 12.27 -5.32
C LYS A 249 -9.60 13.59 -5.44
N THR A 250 -9.49 14.24 -6.60
CA THR A 250 -10.15 15.51 -6.89
C THR A 250 -11.60 15.37 -7.34
N THR A 251 -12.03 14.16 -7.71
CA THR A 251 -13.41 13.90 -8.16
C THR A 251 -14.34 13.45 -7.02
N ASP A 252 -13.78 13.16 -5.86
CA ASP A 252 -14.51 12.66 -4.68
C ASP A 252 -14.96 13.79 -3.71
N THR A 253 -14.76 15.05 -4.08
CA THR A 253 -15.60 16.10 -3.52
C THR A 253 -16.97 15.93 -4.18
N LEU A 254 -17.92 15.35 -3.45
CA LEU A 254 -19.34 15.44 -3.77
C LEU A 254 -19.57 16.88 -4.27
N SER A 255 -20.04 17.04 -5.49
CA SER A 255 -20.41 18.35 -5.97
C SER A 255 -21.47 18.89 -4.99
N ASP A 256 -21.42 20.17 -4.65
CA ASP A 256 -22.42 20.78 -3.77
C ASP A 256 -23.87 20.52 -4.29
N ASP A 257 -24.01 20.16 -5.57
CA ASP A 257 -25.27 19.77 -6.22
C ASP A 257 -25.84 18.42 -5.72
N ASP A 258 -24.99 17.51 -5.21
CA ASP A 258 -25.46 16.20 -4.67
C ASP A 258 -26.19 16.34 -3.31
N TRP A 259 -26.02 17.45 -2.61
CA TRP A 259 -26.70 17.72 -1.33
C TRP A 259 -28.11 18.31 -1.52
N GLU A 260 -28.38 18.99 -2.64
CA GLU A 260 -29.70 19.58 -2.91
C GLU A 260 -30.78 18.53 -3.24
N GLU A 261 -30.37 17.33 -3.76
CA GLU A 261 -31.34 16.24 -4.03
C GLU A 261 -31.83 15.51 -2.76
N LEU A 262 -31.11 15.59 -1.65
CA LEU A 262 -31.48 14.92 -0.39
C LEU A 262 -32.49 15.71 0.44
N ASP A 263 -32.58 17.02 0.25
CA ASP A 263 -33.51 17.90 0.99
C ASP A 263 -34.91 18.01 0.32
N THR A 264 -35.12 17.33 -0.81
CA THR A 264 -36.38 17.41 -1.58
C THR A 264 -37.20 16.10 -1.61
N GLN A 265 -36.94 15.12 -0.75
CA GLN A 265 -37.75 13.90 -0.62
C GLN A 265 -38.43 13.78 0.75
#